data_60510576cfa27e398997359989fbcf79
#
_entry.id   60510576cfa27e398997359989fbcf79
#
_cell.length_a   1.000
_cell.length_b   1.000
_cell.length_c   1.000
_cell.angle_alpha   90.00
_cell.angle_beta   90.00
_cell.angle_gamma   90.00
#
_symmetry.space_group_name_H-M   'P 1'
#
loop_
_entity.id
_entity.type
_entity.pdbx_description
1 polymer ?
#
loop_
_entity_poly.entity_id
_entity_poly.type
_entity_poly.pdbx_seq_one_letter_code
_entity_poly.pdbx_strand_id
1 'polypeptide(L)'
;MLVPKKQIVKRYEKNPIITADDMPFECAGVYNSGATRFNDKYLMMLRVESIDITDYFWVATSDDGYKFKIWDEPVPMPEEDAEFKEYAGGMIYDPRVVEIEGTHYLTFACHSGHGVRIGLMSTKDFIKYQWLGCISETDNRNAALFPERIKGDYVRLDRPITPGDHGDIWIAYSPDLVHLLYI
;
A
#
# COMPACT_ATOMS: atom_id res chain seq x y z
N MET A 1 -33.83 21.42 6.81
CA MET A 1 -33.86 20.33 7.81
C MET A 1 -32.55 19.56 7.66
N LEU A 2 -31.62 19.65 8.64
CA LEU A 2 -30.35 18.90 8.59
C LEU A 2 -30.68 17.44 8.91
N VAL A 3 -30.43 16.55 7.95
CA VAL A 3 -30.52 15.11 8.18
C VAL A 3 -29.45 14.75 9.21
N PRO A 4 -29.80 14.12 10.36
CA PRO A 4 -28.80 13.74 11.33
C PRO A 4 -27.78 12.81 10.66
N LYS A 5 -26.49 13.15 10.75
CA LYS A 5 -25.40 12.29 10.24
C LYS A 5 -25.47 10.95 10.96
N LYS A 6 -25.97 9.93 10.26
CA LYS A 6 -25.95 8.55 10.76
C LYS A 6 -24.48 8.13 10.85
N GLN A 7 -24.01 7.81 12.02
CA GLN A 7 -22.67 7.26 12.20
C GLN A 7 -22.63 5.86 11.58
N ILE A 8 -21.95 5.73 10.45
CA ILE A 8 -21.85 4.48 9.70
C ILE A 8 -20.74 3.60 10.26
N VAL A 9 -19.71 4.22 10.86
CA VAL A 9 -18.52 3.53 11.38
C VAL A 9 -18.31 3.92 12.82
N LYS A 10 -18.09 2.95 13.70
CA LYS A 10 -17.68 3.18 15.08
C LYS A 10 -16.16 3.09 15.15
N ARG A 11 -15.52 4.17 15.58
CA ARG A 11 -14.07 4.17 15.86
C ARG A 11 -13.79 3.43 17.17
N TYR A 12 -12.69 2.69 17.18
CA TYR A 12 -12.18 2.08 18.39
C TYR A 12 -11.71 3.18 19.36
N GLU A 13 -12.03 3.04 20.65
CA GLU A 13 -11.81 4.09 21.64
C GLU A 13 -10.33 4.39 21.91
N LYS A 14 -9.46 3.37 21.66
CA LYS A 14 -8.01 3.49 21.84
C LYS A 14 -7.25 3.75 20.54
N ASN A 15 -7.94 4.24 19.49
CA ASN A 15 -7.23 4.70 18.29
C ASN A 15 -6.43 5.99 18.59
N PRO A 16 -5.23 6.13 17.98
CA PRO A 16 -4.56 5.19 17.08
C PRO A 16 -4.03 3.95 17.83
N ILE A 17 -4.03 2.79 17.14
CA ILE A 17 -3.57 1.50 17.71
C ILE A 17 -2.08 1.23 17.51
N ILE A 18 -1.42 1.98 16.63
CA ILE A 18 0.02 2.02 16.42
C ILE A 18 0.42 3.47 16.19
N THR A 19 1.44 3.92 16.88
CA THR A 19 2.02 5.26 16.79
C THR A 19 3.53 5.19 16.63
N ALA A 20 4.20 6.32 16.50
CA ALA A 20 5.67 6.36 16.49
C ALA A 20 6.28 5.82 17.79
N ASP A 21 5.62 6.00 18.93
CA ASP A 21 6.09 5.54 20.24
C ASP A 21 6.08 4.00 20.37
N ASP A 22 5.32 3.30 19.52
CA ASP A 22 5.27 1.84 19.50
C ASP A 22 6.38 1.22 18.65
N MET A 23 7.09 2.04 17.85
CA MET A 23 8.17 1.55 16.99
C MET A 23 9.43 1.21 17.82
N PRO A 24 10.18 0.15 17.42
CA PRO A 24 11.40 -0.24 18.14
C PRO A 24 12.59 0.71 17.91
N PHE A 25 12.39 1.81 17.18
CA PHE A 25 13.37 2.84 16.85
C PHE A 25 12.68 4.21 16.77
N GLU A 26 13.47 5.27 16.83
CA GLU A 26 12.97 6.64 16.70
C GLU A 26 12.56 6.95 15.27
N CYS A 27 11.32 7.41 15.07
CA CYS A 27 10.78 7.79 13.77
C CYS A 27 9.88 9.03 13.87
N ALA A 28 9.66 9.71 12.76
CA ALA A 28 8.82 10.90 12.69
C ALA A 28 7.33 10.55 12.78
N GLY A 29 6.93 9.38 12.27
CA GLY A 29 5.54 8.97 12.34
C GLY A 29 5.23 7.64 11.65
N VAL A 30 4.02 7.13 11.91
CA VAL A 30 3.44 5.97 11.26
C VAL A 30 2.16 6.40 10.57
N TYR A 31 2.04 6.13 9.25
CA TYR A 31 0.97 6.64 8.40
C TYR A 31 0.33 5.51 7.57
N ASN A 32 -0.80 5.81 6.96
CA ASN A 32 -1.49 5.11 5.87
C ASN A 32 -1.13 3.63 5.65
N SER A 33 -1.50 2.77 6.59
CA SER A 33 -1.18 1.34 6.55
C SER A 33 -2.13 0.55 5.65
N GLY A 34 -1.61 -0.42 4.92
CA GLY A 34 -2.39 -1.50 4.33
C GLY A 34 -2.68 -2.59 5.36
N ALA A 35 -3.82 -3.28 5.24
CA ALA A 35 -4.17 -4.37 6.15
C ALA A 35 -4.70 -5.59 5.39
N THR A 36 -4.33 -6.79 5.87
CA THR A 36 -4.78 -8.07 5.32
C THR A 36 -4.83 -9.15 6.41
N ARG A 37 -5.12 -10.38 6.00
CA ARG A 37 -4.98 -11.59 6.85
C ARG A 37 -3.78 -12.39 6.37
N PHE A 38 -3.03 -12.96 7.32
CA PHE A 38 -1.91 -13.84 7.03
C PHE A 38 -1.71 -14.83 8.18
N ASN A 39 -1.70 -16.14 7.89
CA ASN A 39 -1.54 -17.20 8.88
C ASN A 39 -2.49 -17.05 10.10
N ASP A 40 -3.77 -16.85 9.82
CA ASP A 40 -4.84 -16.62 10.81
C ASP A 40 -4.71 -15.35 11.65
N LYS A 41 -3.68 -14.52 11.40
CA LYS A 41 -3.46 -13.24 12.07
C LYS A 41 -3.92 -12.06 11.21
N TYR A 42 -4.18 -10.95 11.87
CA TYR A 42 -4.23 -9.65 11.22
C TYR A 42 -2.81 -9.19 10.92
N LEU A 43 -2.58 -8.71 9.72
CA LEU A 43 -1.29 -8.14 9.31
C LEU A 43 -1.52 -6.72 8.82
N MET A 44 -0.65 -5.82 9.27
CA MET A 44 -0.57 -4.45 8.77
C MET A 44 0.78 -4.22 8.10
N MET A 45 0.73 -3.60 6.93
CA MET A 45 1.88 -3.03 6.24
C MET A 45 1.92 -1.55 6.60
N LEU A 46 2.81 -1.18 7.50
CA LEU A 46 2.95 0.19 8.01
C LEU A 46 3.77 1.03 7.04
N ARG A 47 3.38 2.28 6.81
CA ARG A 47 4.26 3.32 6.32
C ARG A 47 4.91 3.99 7.51
N VAL A 48 6.23 3.96 7.58
CA VAL A 48 7.01 4.57 8.66
C VAL A 48 7.94 5.61 8.05
N GLU A 49 7.81 6.84 8.49
CA GLU A 49 8.69 7.95 8.11
C GLU A 49 9.78 8.08 9.17
N SER A 50 11.03 7.96 8.76
CA SER A 50 12.19 8.17 9.64
C SER A 50 12.42 9.67 9.92
N ILE A 51 13.34 9.97 10.83
CA ILE A 51 13.66 11.35 11.21
C ILE A 51 14.24 12.17 10.03
N ASP A 52 14.91 11.52 9.10
CA ASP A 52 15.48 12.13 7.88
C ASP A 52 14.49 12.19 6.69
N ILE A 53 13.20 11.96 6.97
CA ILE A 53 12.10 12.04 5.98
C ILE A 53 12.20 10.95 4.90
N THR A 54 12.80 9.80 5.21
CA THR A 54 12.79 8.62 4.36
C THR A 54 11.64 7.70 4.78
N ASP A 55 10.83 7.28 3.84
CA ASP A 55 9.74 6.33 4.08
C ASP A 55 10.21 4.88 3.95
N TYR A 56 9.79 4.06 4.89
CA TYR A 56 9.99 2.61 4.90
C TYR A 56 8.67 1.88 5.11
N PHE A 57 8.59 0.64 4.63
CA PHE A 57 7.49 -0.24 4.99
C PHE A 57 7.91 -1.20 6.09
N TRP A 58 7.01 -1.41 7.03
CA TRP A 58 7.20 -2.31 8.17
C TRP A 58 6.01 -3.25 8.32
N VAL A 59 6.26 -4.48 8.76
CA VAL A 59 5.18 -5.43 9.03
C VAL A 59 4.85 -5.44 10.51
N ALA A 60 3.56 -5.46 10.83
CA ALA A 60 3.07 -5.72 12.17
C ALA A 60 1.97 -6.78 12.14
N THR A 61 1.93 -7.67 13.11
CA THR A 61 0.95 -8.75 13.21
C THR A 61 0.19 -8.75 14.52
N SER A 62 -1.06 -9.21 14.50
CA SER A 62 -1.95 -9.25 15.67
C SER A 62 -2.87 -10.45 15.62
N ASP A 63 -3.16 -11.03 16.78
CA ASP A 63 -4.18 -12.09 16.93
C ASP A 63 -5.59 -11.51 17.07
N ASP A 64 -5.73 -10.30 17.61
CA ASP A 64 -7.03 -9.68 17.95
C ASP A 64 -7.39 -8.46 17.08
N GLY A 65 -6.46 -7.98 16.23
CA GLY A 65 -6.62 -6.79 15.39
C GLY A 65 -6.49 -5.46 16.14
N TYR A 66 -6.10 -5.50 17.41
CA TYR A 66 -5.95 -4.32 18.26
C TYR A 66 -4.54 -4.18 18.85
N LYS A 67 -3.91 -5.28 19.23
CA LYS A 67 -2.55 -5.32 19.76
C LYS A 67 -1.63 -5.90 18.72
N PHE A 68 -0.77 -5.06 18.17
CA PHE A 68 0.14 -5.45 17.12
C PHE A 68 1.55 -5.65 17.66
N LYS A 69 2.21 -6.70 17.19
CA LYS A 69 3.64 -6.92 17.33
C LYS A 69 4.30 -6.47 16.04
N ILE A 70 5.15 -5.45 16.12
CA ILE A 70 5.95 -4.96 15.01
C ILE A 70 7.11 -5.91 14.79
N TRP A 71 7.44 -6.21 13.54
CA TRP A 71 8.57 -7.06 13.19
C TRP A 71 9.89 -6.29 13.36
N ASP A 72 10.99 -7.03 13.50
CA ASP A 72 12.28 -6.40 13.84
C ASP A 72 12.94 -5.69 12.64
N GLU A 73 12.62 -6.10 11.40
CA GLU A 73 13.24 -5.60 10.19
C GLU A 73 12.22 -4.96 9.25
N PRO A 74 12.64 -3.94 8.47
CA PRO A 74 11.78 -3.34 7.44
C PRO A 74 11.54 -4.33 6.29
N VAL A 75 10.53 -4.02 5.49
CA VAL A 75 10.30 -4.71 4.21
C VAL A 75 11.50 -4.47 3.29
N PRO A 76 12.16 -5.53 2.78
CA PRO A 76 13.26 -5.37 1.86
C PRO A 76 12.76 -4.85 0.52
N MET A 77 13.23 -3.66 0.12
CA MET A 77 12.91 -3.07 -1.17
C MET A 77 13.94 -3.53 -2.23
N PRO A 78 13.55 -3.63 -3.51
CA PRO A 78 14.41 -4.13 -4.57
C PRO A 78 15.40 -3.05 -5.05
N GLU A 79 16.21 -2.52 -4.16
CA GLU A 79 17.11 -1.38 -4.40
C GLU A 79 18.15 -1.63 -5.49
N GLU A 80 18.42 -2.89 -5.85
CA GLU A 80 19.34 -3.23 -6.95
C GLU A 80 18.66 -3.28 -8.32
N ASP A 81 17.32 -3.29 -8.37
CA ASP A 81 16.58 -3.29 -9.63
C ASP A 81 16.66 -1.91 -10.31
N ALA A 82 16.96 -1.88 -11.60
CA ALA A 82 17.19 -0.64 -12.34
C ALA A 82 15.91 0.19 -12.51
N GLU A 83 14.77 -0.48 -12.75
CA GLU A 83 13.46 0.18 -12.87
C GLU A 83 13.04 0.76 -11.50
N PHE A 84 13.24 0.00 -10.42
CA PHE A 84 12.95 0.48 -9.09
C PHE A 84 13.79 1.71 -8.74
N LYS A 85 15.10 1.70 -9.00
CA LYS A 85 15.98 2.85 -8.79
C LYS A 85 15.51 4.09 -9.55
N GLU A 86 15.10 3.91 -10.79
CA GLU A 86 14.68 5.01 -11.66
C GLU A 86 13.35 5.62 -11.23
N TYR A 87 12.35 4.78 -10.90
CA TYR A 87 10.99 5.24 -10.68
C TYR A 87 10.53 5.25 -9.22
N ALA A 88 11.23 4.57 -8.31
CA ALA A 88 10.88 4.49 -6.90
C ALA A 88 12.00 4.92 -5.94
N GLY A 89 13.19 5.19 -6.44
CA GLY A 89 14.37 5.54 -5.63
C GLY A 89 14.30 6.90 -4.93
N GLY A 90 13.28 7.71 -5.18
CA GLY A 90 13.09 8.99 -4.49
C GLY A 90 12.29 8.86 -3.19
N MET A 91 11.13 8.24 -3.26
CA MET A 91 10.23 8.05 -2.12
C MET A 91 9.20 6.97 -2.43
N ILE A 92 8.85 6.16 -1.43
CA ILE A 92 7.77 5.18 -1.50
C ILE A 92 6.79 5.43 -0.37
N TYR A 93 5.47 5.35 -0.61
CA TYR A 93 4.47 5.61 0.43
C TYR A 93 3.12 4.97 0.15
N ASP A 94 2.23 5.01 1.14
CA ASP A 94 0.84 4.58 1.07
C ASP A 94 0.65 3.14 0.60
N PRO A 95 1.25 2.14 1.26
CA PRO A 95 1.11 0.74 0.88
C PRO A 95 -0.35 0.27 1.03
N ARG A 96 -0.80 -0.53 0.08
CA ARG A 96 -2.02 -1.31 0.14
C ARG A 96 -1.66 -2.76 -0.09
N VAL A 97 -2.27 -3.66 0.66
CA VAL A 97 -2.00 -5.09 0.56
C VAL A 97 -3.30 -5.85 0.40
N VAL A 98 -3.31 -6.79 -0.53
CA VAL A 98 -4.45 -7.67 -0.80
C VAL A 98 -3.95 -9.06 -1.15
N GLU A 99 -4.68 -10.09 -0.74
CA GLU A 99 -4.46 -11.45 -1.18
C GLU A 99 -5.33 -11.76 -2.40
N ILE A 100 -4.73 -12.32 -3.43
CA ILE A 100 -5.42 -12.84 -4.61
C ILE A 100 -4.83 -14.21 -4.94
N GLU A 101 -5.64 -15.25 -4.95
CA GLU A 101 -5.27 -16.62 -5.31
C GLU A 101 -4.02 -17.14 -4.55
N GLY A 102 -3.95 -16.85 -3.24
CA GLY A 102 -2.87 -17.31 -2.35
C GLY A 102 -1.55 -16.54 -2.48
N THR A 103 -1.55 -15.41 -3.18
CA THR A 103 -0.42 -14.48 -3.28
C THR A 103 -0.83 -13.12 -2.76
N HIS A 104 -0.01 -12.53 -1.91
CA HIS A 104 -0.23 -11.16 -1.45
C HIS A 104 0.45 -10.16 -2.39
N TYR A 105 -0.29 -9.16 -2.80
CA TYR A 105 0.17 -8.08 -3.66
C TYR A 105 0.18 -6.77 -2.88
N LEU A 106 1.29 -6.04 -3.01
CA LEU A 106 1.46 -4.71 -2.46
C LEU A 106 1.43 -3.70 -3.59
N THR A 107 0.49 -2.77 -3.55
CA THR A 107 0.55 -1.55 -4.36
C THR A 107 0.96 -0.39 -3.48
N PHE A 108 1.80 0.49 -3.99
CA PHE A 108 2.29 1.67 -3.27
C PHE A 108 2.66 2.77 -4.25
N ALA A 109 2.72 4.00 -3.78
CA ALA A 109 3.18 5.11 -4.59
C ALA A 109 4.71 5.10 -4.67
N CYS A 110 5.24 5.27 -5.88
CA CYS A 110 6.65 5.46 -6.19
C CYS A 110 6.84 6.89 -6.68
N HIS A 111 7.69 7.67 -6.02
CA HIS A 111 7.96 9.05 -6.41
C HIS A 111 9.41 9.22 -6.82
N SER A 112 9.63 9.79 -7.99
CA SER A 112 10.96 10.11 -8.50
C SER A 112 10.93 11.40 -9.31
N GLY A 113 12.05 11.74 -9.95
CA GLY A 113 12.11 12.84 -10.92
C GLY A 113 11.21 12.68 -12.15
N HIS A 114 10.68 11.47 -12.36
CA HIS A 114 9.74 11.12 -13.44
C HIS A 114 8.27 11.20 -13.03
N GLY A 115 7.95 11.81 -11.88
CA GLY A 115 6.59 11.90 -11.33
C GLY A 115 6.24 10.72 -10.43
N VAL A 116 4.94 10.57 -10.12
CA VAL A 116 4.44 9.52 -9.23
C VAL A 116 3.80 8.40 -10.02
N ARG A 117 4.19 7.16 -9.73
CA ARG A 117 3.64 5.93 -10.32
C ARG A 117 3.17 4.98 -9.23
N ILE A 118 2.43 3.96 -9.61
CA ILE A 118 2.07 2.85 -8.71
C ILE A 118 3.08 1.74 -8.92
N GLY A 119 3.83 1.43 -7.87
CA GLY A 119 4.67 0.23 -7.79
C GLY A 119 3.88 -0.99 -7.35
N LEU A 120 4.27 -2.16 -7.83
CA LEU A 120 3.69 -3.44 -7.48
C LEU A 120 4.78 -4.42 -7.03
N MET A 121 4.56 -5.03 -5.87
CA MET A 121 5.33 -6.16 -5.38
C MET A 121 4.41 -7.31 -5.01
N SER A 122 4.95 -8.53 -5.03
CA SER A 122 4.25 -9.71 -4.53
C SER A 122 5.06 -10.40 -3.44
N THR A 123 4.35 -11.11 -2.55
CA THR A 123 4.94 -11.95 -1.51
C THR A 123 4.02 -13.10 -1.12
N LYS A 124 4.60 -14.19 -0.60
CA LYS A 124 3.85 -15.31 -0.01
C LYS A 124 4.09 -15.44 1.50
N ASP A 125 5.09 -14.76 2.04
CA ASP A 125 5.54 -14.95 3.41
C ASP A 125 5.84 -13.64 4.16
N PHE A 126 5.74 -12.49 3.49
CA PHE A 126 6.12 -11.17 3.99
C PHE A 126 7.60 -11.05 4.42
N ILE A 127 8.43 -11.99 4.00
CA ILE A 127 9.88 -12.00 4.21
C ILE A 127 10.60 -11.78 2.88
N LYS A 128 10.13 -12.48 1.83
CA LYS A 128 10.67 -12.36 0.47
C LYS A 128 9.66 -11.67 -0.42
N TYR A 129 10.12 -10.68 -1.14
CA TYR A 129 9.31 -9.89 -2.05
C TYR A 129 9.85 -9.98 -3.47
N GLN A 130 8.95 -9.97 -4.43
CA GLN A 130 9.26 -9.89 -5.85
C GLN A 130 8.75 -8.57 -6.39
N TRP A 131 9.63 -7.78 -6.97
CA TRP A 131 9.25 -6.60 -7.75
C TRP A 131 8.58 -7.02 -9.05
N LEU A 132 7.44 -6.46 -9.37
CA LEU A 132 6.68 -6.72 -10.58
C LEU A 132 6.64 -5.51 -11.53
N GLY A 133 7.16 -4.37 -11.09
CA GLY A 133 7.28 -3.16 -11.89
C GLY A 133 6.36 -2.03 -11.47
N CYS A 134 6.48 -0.92 -12.18
CA CYS A 134 5.52 0.17 -12.14
C CYS A 134 4.31 -0.16 -13.03
N ILE A 135 3.13 -0.14 -12.45
CA ILE A 135 1.89 -0.58 -13.11
C ILE A 135 0.95 0.57 -13.51
N SER A 136 1.44 1.78 -13.52
CA SER A 136 0.69 2.95 -13.97
C SER A 136 1.57 3.96 -14.71
N GLU A 137 0.95 4.78 -15.53
CA GLU A 137 1.56 6.01 -16.01
C GLU A 137 1.60 7.10 -14.92
N THR A 138 2.33 8.18 -15.16
CA THR A 138 2.35 9.38 -14.32
C THR A 138 1.14 10.28 -14.64
N ASP A 139 0.68 11.13 -13.76
CA ASP A 139 0.87 11.04 -12.31
C ASP A 139 -0.26 10.20 -11.73
N ASN A 140 0.07 9.11 -11.09
CA ASN A 140 -0.94 8.23 -10.48
C ASN A 140 -0.43 7.79 -9.11
N ARG A 141 -1.27 7.95 -8.08
CA ARG A 141 -0.97 7.48 -6.73
C ARG A 141 -2.22 6.94 -6.06
N ASN A 142 -2.01 5.99 -5.16
CA ASN A 142 -3.09 5.30 -4.44
C ASN A 142 -3.91 4.39 -5.36
N ALA A 143 -3.38 3.22 -5.62
CA ALA A 143 -4.14 2.14 -6.22
C ALA A 143 -4.57 1.12 -5.17
N ALA A 144 -5.70 0.48 -5.39
CA ALA A 144 -6.19 -0.63 -4.58
C ALA A 144 -6.70 -1.75 -5.49
N LEU A 145 -6.11 -2.93 -5.38
CA LEU A 145 -6.55 -4.12 -6.10
C LEU A 145 -7.79 -4.73 -5.44
N PHE A 146 -8.67 -5.30 -6.25
CA PHE A 146 -9.76 -6.15 -5.77
C PHE A 146 -9.20 -7.50 -5.31
N PRO A 147 -9.81 -8.12 -4.27
CA PRO A 147 -9.31 -9.38 -3.72
C PRO A 147 -9.62 -10.61 -4.58
N GLU A 148 -10.25 -10.41 -5.72
CA GLU A 148 -10.63 -11.47 -6.66
C GLU A 148 -10.62 -10.94 -8.10
N ARG A 149 -10.48 -11.86 -9.05
CA ARG A 149 -10.66 -11.54 -10.47
C ARG A 149 -12.14 -11.31 -10.79
N ILE A 150 -12.42 -10.31 -11.59
CA ILE A 150 -13.75 -10.01 -12.10
C ILE A 150 -13.81 -10.35 -13.59
N LYS A 151 -14.60 -11.34 -13.95
CA LYS A 151 -14.70 -11.87 -15.33
C LYS A 151 -13.36 -12.33 -15.91
N GLY A 152 -12.45 -12.79 -15.07
CA GLY A 152 -11.13 -13.28 -15.48
C GLY A 152 -10.00 -12.25 -15.41
N ASP A 153 -10.31 -10.98 -15.25
CA ASP A 153 -9.32 -9.91 -15.15
C ASP A 153 -9.03 -9.53 -13.70
N TYR A 154 -7.80 -9.09 -13.43
CA TYR A 154 -7.48 -8.32 -12.24
C TYR A 154 -8.09 -6.93 -12.37
N VAL A 155 -8.66 -6.45 -11.27
CA VAL A 155 -9.31 -5.14 -11.23
C VAL A 155 -8.69 -4.29 -10.14
N ARG A 156 -8.47 -3.02 -10.42
CA ARG A 156 -8.00 -2.07 -9.43
C ARG A 156 -8.74 -0.73 -9.52
N LEU A 157 -8.78 -0.04 -8.42
CA LEU A 157 -9.15 1.36 -8.35
C LEU A 157 -7.88 2.20 -8.39
N ASP A 158 -7.83 3.16 -9.27
CA ASP A 158 -6.74 4.10 -9.48
C ASP A 158 -7.18 5.52 -9.14
N ARG A 159 -6.20 6.37 -8.83
CA ARG A 159 -6.45 7.79 -8.67
C ARG A 159 -5.41 8.61 -9.45
N PRO A 160 -5.50 8.64 -10.79
CA PRO A 160 -4.66 9.52 -11.59
C PRO A 160 -4.94 10.98 -11.24
N ILE A 161 -3.90 11.80 -11.27
CA ILE A 161 -3.99 13.24 -11.07
C ILE A 161 -4.22 13.87 -12.43
N THR A 162 -5.37 14.51 -12.59
CA THR A 162 -5.72 15.21 -13.82
C THR A 162 -5.33 16.69 -13.75
N PRO A 163 -5.21 17.41 -14.88
CA PRO A 163 -4.98 18.84 -14.89
C PRO A 163 -5.99 19.59 -13.99
N GLY A 164 -5.49 20.46 -13.12
CA GLY A 164 -6.28 21.15 -12.12
C GLY A 164 -6.26 20.51 -10.74
N ASP A 165 -5.38 19.54 -10.52
CA ASP A 165 -5.12 18.85 -9.23
C ASP A 165 -6.33 18.07 -8.67
N HIS A 166 -7.19 17.61 -9.57
CA HIS A 166 -8.33 16.76 -9.24
C HIS A 166 -7.97 15.29 -9.45
N GLY A 167 -8.13 14.48 -8.40
CA GLY A 167 -7.95 13.04 -8.47
C GLY A 167 -9.30 12.33 -8.36
N ASP A 168 -9.84 11.88 -9.49
CA ASP A 168 -11.02 11.03 -9.52
C ASP A 168 -10.65 9.57 -9.32
N ILE A 169 -11.61 8.76 -8.83
CA ILE A 169 -11.42 7.32 -8.70
C ILE A 169 -11.81 6.68 -10.03
N TRP A 170 -10.83 6.00 -10.63
CA TRP A 170 -10.98 5.26 -11.87
C TRP A 170 -10.94 3.76 -11.60
N ILE A 171 -11.60 2.99 -12.46
CA ILE A 171 -11.49 1.53 -12.46
C ILE A 171 -10.65 1.08 -13.65
N ALA A 172 -9.69 0.21 -13.39
CA ALA A 172 -8.79 -0.34 -14.40
C ALA A 172 -8.86 -1.87 -14.39
N TYR A 173 -8.72 -2.47 -15.55
CA TYR A 173 -8.73 -3.91 -15.76
C TYR A 173 -7.39 -4.36 -16.32
N SER A 174 -6.92 -5.54 -15.93
CA SER A 174 -5.65 -6.10 -16.40
C SER A 174 -5.71 -7.62 -16.46
N PRO A 175 -5.21 -8.26 -17.52
CA PRO A 175 -5.14 -9.72 -17.59
C PRO A 175 -4.03 -10.29 -16.70
N ASP A 176 -3.01 -9.50 -16.35
CA ASP A 176 -1.76 -9.96 -15.75
C ASP A 176 -1.22 -9.05 -14.62
N LEU A 177 -1.99 -8.07 -14.14
CA LEU A 177 -1.65 -7.04 -13.15
C LEU A 177 -0.77 -5.89 -13.68
N VAL A 178 -0.01 -6.08 -14.74
CA VAL A 178 0.96 -5.11 -15.26
C VAL A 178 0.37 -4.30 -16.42
N HIS A 179 -0.21 -4.99 -17.40
CA HIS A 179 -0.74 -4.35 -18.59
C HIS A 179 -2.20 -3.99 -18.41
N LEU A 180 -2.54 -2.71 -18.62
CA LEU A 180 -3.93 -2.24 -18.56
C LEU A 180 -4.68 -2.54 -19.86
N LEU A 181 -5.91 -3.03 -19.71
CA LEU A 181 -6.90 -3.02 -20.78
C LEU A 181 -7.62 -1.68 -20.75
N TYR A 182 -7.42 -0.86 -21.78
CA TYR A 182 -8.25 0.31 -22.00
C TYR A 182 -9.57 -0.15 -22.63
N ILE A 183 -10.67 0.07 -21.94
CA ILE A 183 -12.03 -0.18 -22.45
C ILE A 183 -12.66 1.16 -22.81
#